data_d0b368be0d3ea2bfd6a495a202f66480
#
_entry.id   d0b368be0d3ea2bfd6a495a202f66480
#
_cell.length_a   1.000
_cell.length_b   1.000
_cell.length_c   1.000
_cell.angle_alpha   90.00
_cell.angle_beta   90.00
_cell.angle_gamma   90.00
#
_symmetry.space_group_name_H-M   'P 1'
#
loop_
_entity.id
_entity.type
_entity.pdbx_description
1 polymer ?
#
loop_
_entity_poly.entity_id
_entity_poly.type
_entity_poly.pdbx_seq_one_letter_code
_entity_poly.pdbx_strand_id
1 'polypeptide(L)'
;MSYRRFAAMIATSTILMFGLMYLNTYAISHVEFSQTRMWMALVMGALMAVIMIGFMWGMYPDRRANVGIVAGAAVVFAGALWLVRSQETVDDVAWMKAMIPHHSIAIMTSERAHIRDPRVRLIADRIIDAQIREIAEMKREIARLEARPVPDGSVELPSYRDGGVAPPSGETDADAGVNTLAPIR
;
A
#
# COMPACT_ATOMS: atom_id res chain seq x y z
N MET A 1 -32.77 -6.36 -12.70
CA MET A 1 -32.10 -5.36 -11.85
C MET A 1 -31.58 -4.22 -12.70
N SER A 2 -31.32 -3.03 -12.09
CA SER A 2 -30.79 -1.88 -12.85
C SER A 2 -29.26 -1.83 -12.79
N TYR A 3 -28.60 -1.66 -13.93
CA TYR A 3 -27.15 -1.43 -14.01
C TYR A 3 -26.66 -0.23 -13.18
N ARG A 4 -27.50 0.80 -13.03
CA ARG A 4 -27.18 1.95 -12.14
C ARG A 4 -27.04 1.52 -10.68
N ARG A 5 -27.90 0.61 -10.19
CA ARG A 5 -27.79 0.05 -8.84
C ARG A 5 -26.56 -0.83 -8.70
N PHE A 6 -26.23 -1.61 -9.73
CA PHE A 6 -25.02 -2.40 -9.76
C PHE A 6 -23.77 -1.52 -9.66
N ALA A 7 -23.67 -0.49 -10.50
CA ALA A 7 -22.55 0.44 -10.48
C ALA A 7 -22.44 1.17 -9.11
N ALA A 8 -23.57 1.62 -8.56
CA ALA A 8 -23.60 2.26 -7.24
C ALA A 8 -23.12 1.31 -6.13
N MET A 9 -23.53 0.04 -6.17
CA MET A 9 -23.10 -0.99 -5.21
C MET A 9 -21.58 -1.21 -5.28
N ILE A 10 -21.03 -1.38 -6.48
CA ILE A 10 -19.57 -1.57 -6.66
C ILE A 10 -18.81 -0.32 -6.19
N ALA A 11 -19.25 0.88 -6.60
CA ALA A 11 -18.60 2.13 -6.20
C ALA A 11 -18.62 2.32 -4.67
N THR A 12 -19.79 2.15 -4.04
CA THR A 12 -19.93 2.25 -2.57
C THR A 12 -19.03 1.25 -1.86
N SER A 13 -19.04 -0.02 -2.29
CA SER A 13 -18.20 -1.05 -1.69
C SER A 13 -16.71 -0.72 -1.84
N THR A 14 -16.27 -0.23 -3.00
CA THR A 14 -14.88 0.15 -3.24
C THR A 14 -14.44 1.31 -2.35
N ILE A 15 -15.28 2.35 -2.22
CA ILE A 15 -15.02 3.50 -1.35
C ILE A 15 -14.95 3.07 0.13
N LEU A 16 -15.90 2.25 0.56
CA LEU A 16 -15.89 1.73 1.94
C LEU A 16 -14.66 0.87 2.20
N MET A 17 -14.29 -0.03 1.28
CA MET A 17 -13.08 -0.85 1.42
C MET A 17 -11.81 0.01 1.52
N PHE A 18 -11.70 1.08 0.72
CA PHE A 18 -10.59 2.01 0.83
C PHE A 18 -10.49 2.62 2.23
N GLY A 19 -11.61 3.11 2.79
CA GLY A 19 -11.65 3.63 4.16
C GLY A 19 -11.31 2.58 5.22
N LEU A 20 -11.89 1.38 5.09
CA LEU A 20 -11.69 0.28 6.04
C LEU A 20 -10.23 -0.23 6.07
N MET A 21 -9.45 -0.05 4.99
CA MET A 21 -8.03 -0.39 4.99
C MET A 21 -7.18 0.43 5.98
N TYR A 22 -7.73 1.48 6.58
CA TYR A 22 -7.04 2.28 7.61
C TYR A 22 -7.38 1.87 9.05
N LEU A 23 -8.36 0.99 9.26
CA LEU A 23 -8.75 0.55 10.60
C LEU A 23 -7.68 -0.26 11.33
N ASN A 24 -6.71 -0.80 10.62
CA ASN A 24 -5.60 -1.57 11.18
C ASN A 24 -4.34 -0.73 11.44
N THR A 25 -4.41 0.60 11.41
CA THR A 25 -3.31 1.46 11.86
C THR A 25 -3.24 1.47 13.39
N TYR A 26 -2.02 1.55 13.93
CA TYR A 26 -1.78 1.57 15.38
C TYR A 26 -2.33 2.83 16.05
N ALA A 27 -2.14 3.98 15.42
CA ALA A 27 -2.58 5.27 15.93
C ALA A 27 -3.28 6.09 14.83
N ILE A 28 -4.27 6.90 15.24
CA ILE A 28 -5.02 7.75 14.30
C ILE A 28 -4.12 8.80 13.62
N SER A 29 -3.07 9.24 14.30
CA SER A 29 -2.06 10.17 13.77
C SER A 29 -1.17 9.55 12.68
N HIS A 30 -1.30 8.25 12.42
CA HIS A 30 -0.62 7.54 11.35
C HIS A 30 -1.51 7.29 10.13
N VAL A 31 -2.73 7.86 10.14
CA VAL A 31 -3.65 7.79 8.99
C VAL A 31 -3.25 8.89 8.01
N GLU A 32 -2.62 8.49 6.92
CA GLU A 32 -2.21 9.36 5.82
C GLU A 32 -2.80 8.85 4.50
N PHE A 33 -3.10 9.76 3.57
CA PHE A 33 -3.62 9.36 2.27
C PHE A 33 -2.57 8.58 1.48
N SER A 34 -2.91 7.34 1.11
CA SER A 34 -2.03 6.45 0.35
C SER A 34 -2.58 6.22 -1.05
N GLN A 35 -1.87 6.71 -2.06
CA GLN A 35 -2.18 6.44 -3.47
C GLN A 35 -2.15 4.93 -3.76
N THR A 36 -1.18 4.22 -3.23
CA THR A 36 -1.05 2.76 -3.40
C THR A 36 -2.29 2.03 -2.89
N ARG A 37 -2.83 2.42 -1.72
CA ARG A 37 -4.09 1.86 -1.20
C ARG A 37 -5.28 2.20 -2.08
N MET A 38 -5.31 3.40 -2.66
CA MET A 38 -6.36 3.81 -3.59
C MET A 38 -6.35 2.91 -4.85
N TRP A 39 -5.19 2.69 -5.46
CA TRP A 39 -5.06 1.78 -6.60
C TRP A 39 -5.41 0.34 -6.23
N MET A 40 -5.01 -0.13 -5.04
CA MET A 40 -5.40 -1.46 -4.53
C MET A 40 -6.92 -1.58 -4.33
N ALA A 41 -7.59 -0.53 -3.85
CA ALA A 41 -9.05 -0.53 -3.73
C ALA A 41 -9.72 -0.65 -5.11
N LEU A 42 -9.17 0.00 -6.16
CA LEU A 42 -9.67 -0.13 -7.53
C LEU A 42 -9.44 -1.54 -8.08
N VAL A 43 -8.30 -2.16 -7.83
CA VAL A 43 -8.04 -3.58 -8.19
C VAL A 43 -9.10 -4.48 -7.58
N MET A 44 -9.38 -4.31 -6.29
CA MET A 44 -10.39 -5.11 -5.57
C MET A 44 -11.80 -4.81 -6.08
N GLY A 45 -12.14 -3.55 -6.35
CA GLY A 45 -13.43 -3.14 -6.89
C GLY A 45 -13.68 -3.70 -8.29
N ALA A 46 -12.67 -3.69 -9.15
CA ALA A 46 -12.75 -4.27 -10.49
C ALA A 46 -12.98 -5.78 -10.42
N LEU A 47 -12.24 -6.50 -9.58
CA LEU A 47 -12.45 -7.94 -9.37
C LEU A 47 -13.84 -8.23 -8.81
N MET A 48 -14.31 -7.42 -7.84
CA MET A 48 -15.66 -7.54 -7.30
C MET A 48 -16.72 -7.35 -8.39
N ALA A 49 -16.55 -6.39 -9.31
CA ALA A 49 -17.49 -6.17 -10.41
C ALA A 49 -17.59 -7.42 -11.31
N VAL A 50 -16.46 -8.07 -11.63
CA VAL A 50 -16.44 -9.31 -12.42
C VAL A 50 -17.16 -10.45 -11.69
N ILE A 51 -16.84 -10.66 -10.43
CA ILE A 51 -17.46 -11.72 -9.61
C ILE A 51 -18.97 -11.50 -9.51
N MET A 52 -19.39 -10.29 -9.14
CA MET A 52 -20.80 -9.97 -8.93
C MET A 52 -21.64 -10.09 -10.20
N ILE A 53 -21.13 -9.56 -11.34
CA ILE A 53 -21.85 -9.70 -12.61
C ILE A 53 -21.90 -11.17 -13.05
N GLY A 54 -20.86 -11.96 -12.78
CA GLY A 54 -20.82 -13.39 -13.06
C GLY A 54 -21.91 -14.16 -12.31
N PHE A 55 -22.01 -13.97 -10.99
CA PHE A 55 -23.05 -14.61 -10.18
C PHE A 55 -24.46 -14.12 -10.51
N MET A 56 -24.59 -12.86 -10.93
CA MET A 56 -25.87 -12.23 -11.22
C MET A 56 -26.19 -12.18 -12.73
N TRP A 57 -25.49 -12.95 -13.57
CA TRP A 57 -25.57 -12.90 -15.04
C TRP A 57 -27.02 -13.03 -15.57
N GLY A 58 -27.77 -13.96 -15.01
CA GLY A 58 -29.17 -14.17 -15.37
C GLY A 58 -30.15 -13.08 -14.94
N MET A 59 -29.74 -12.20 -13.99
CA MET A 59 -30.57 -11.10 -13.51
C MET A 59 -30.45 -9.83 -14.37
N TYR A 60 -29.45 -9.78 -15.26
CA TYR A 60 -29.17 -8.67 -16.17
C TYR A 60 -29.41 -9.13 -17.61
N PRO A 61 -30.45 -8.61 -18.31
CA PRO A 61 -30.89 -9.15 -19.57
C PRO A 61 -29.98 -8.80 -20.74
N ASP A 62 -29.25 -7.70 -20.68
CA ASP A 62 -28.39 -7.25 -21.76
C ASP A 62 -26.99 -7.90 -21.69
N ARG A 63 -26.79 -8.94 -22.50
CA ARG A 63 -25.49 -9.63 -22.58
C ARG A 63 -24.35 -8.74 -23.05
N ARG A 64 -24.62 -7.73 -23.90
CA ARG A 64 -23.59 -6.81 -24.39
C ARG A 64 -23.10 -5.91 -23.25
N ALA A 65 -24.04 -5.41 -22.44
CA ALA A 65 -23.70 -4.63 -21.25
C ALA A 65 -22.93 -5.48 -20.24
N ASN A 66 -23.30 -6.74 -20.01
CA ASN A 66 -22.58 -7.64 -19.10
C ASN A 66 -21.14 -7.88 -19.56
N VAL A 67 -20.93 -8.17 -20.85
CA VAL A 67 -19.60 -8.33 -21.43
C VAL A 67 -18.81 -7.02 -21.35
N GLY A 68 -19.46 -5.88 -21.61
CA GLY A 68 -18.85 -4.55 -21.48
C GLY A 68 -18.38 -4.27 -20.05
N ILE A 69 -19.14 -4.65 -19.03
CA ILE A 69 -18.75 -4.53 -17.61
C ILE A 69 -17.52 -5.38 -17.32
N VAL A 70 -17.50 -6.64 -17.76
CA VAL A 70 -16.34 -7.53 -17.55
C VAL A 70 -15.10 -6.98 -18.26
N ALA A 71 -15.22 -6.55 -19.52
CA ALA A 71 -14.10 -5.98 -20.28
C ALA A 71 -13.59 -4.68 -19.62
N GLY A 72 -14.48 -3.77 -19.23
CA GLY A 72 -14.12 -2.53 -18.53
C GLY A 72 -13.45 -2.82 -17.18
N ALA A 73 -13.96 -3.76 -16.41
CA ALA A 73 -13.36 -4.17 -15.15
C ALA A 73 -11.97 -4.78 -15.36
N ALA A 74 -11.77 -5.59 -16.41
CA ALA A 74 -10.46 -6.14 -16.75
C ALA A 74 -9.43 -5.04 -17.09
N VAL A 75 -9.85 -4.00 -17.83
CA VAL A 75 -9.00 -2.83 -18.14
C VAL A 75 -8.64 -2.06 -16.87
N VAL A 76 -9.63 -1.78 -16.01
CA VAL A 76 -9.40 -1.09 -14.72
C VAL A 76 -8.48 -1.92 -13.82
N PHE A 77 -8.70 -3.23 -13.75
CA PHE A 77 -7.85 -4.15 -12.99
C PHE A 77 -6.39 -4.10 -13.47
N ALA A 78 -6.18 -4.27 -14.78
CA ALA A 78 -4.84 -4.28 -15.35
C ALA A 78 -4.12 -2.93 -15.17
N GLY A 79 -4.81 -1.81 -15.43
CA GLY A 79 -4.27 -0.46 -15.27
C GLY A 79 -3.95 -0.13 -13.81
N ALA A 80 -4.87 -0.40 -12.89
CA ALA A 80 -4.65 -0.15 -11.46
C ALA A 80 -3.54 -1.06 -10.89
N LEU A 81 -3.47 -2.33 -11.30
CA LEU A 81 -2.39 -3.24 -10.91
C LEU A 81 -1.03 -2.77 -11.45
N TRP A 82 -1.00 -2.28 -12.70
CA TRP A 82 0.22 -1.70 -13.26
C TRP A 82 0.67 -0.49 -12.45
N LEU A 83 -0.23 0.44 -12.09
CA LEU A 83 0.09 1.61 -11.25
C LEU A 83 0.59 1.22 -9.86
N VAL A 84 0.01 0.17 -9.25
CA VAL A 84 0.51 -0.37 -7.97
C VAL A 84 1.94 -0.91 -8.10
N ARG A 85 2.24 -1.60 -9.20
CA ARG A 85 3.54 -2.26 -9.38
C ARG A 85 4.64 -1.34 -9.90
N SER A 86 4.31 -0.42 -10.79
CA SER A 86 5.27 0.54 -11.35
C SER A 86 5.58 1.71 -10.42
N GLN A 87 4.64 2.05 -9.52
CA GLN A 87 4.72 3.25 -8.66
C GLN A 87 4.88 4.57 -9.44
N GLU A 88 4.57 4.58 -10.73
CA GLU A 88 4.81 5.69 -11.68
C GLU A 88 4.18 7.03 -11.23
N THR A 89 3.11 7.00 -10.45
CA THR A 89 2.42 8.20 -9.97
C THR A 89 2.79 8.56 -8.53
N VAL A 90 3.77 7.86 -7.94
CA VAL A 90 4.12 8.02 -6.52
C VAL A 90 5.40 8.83 -6.40
N ASP A 91 5.26 10.08 -6.00
CA ASP A 91 6.37 10.97 -5.66
C ASP A 91 6.88 10.76 -4.23
N ASP A 92 7.90 11.53 -3.83
CA ASP A 92 8.53 11.46 -2.50
C ASP A 92 7.52 11.57 -1.37
N VAL A 93 6.62 12.55 -1.44
CA VAL A 93 5.62 12.81 -0.39
C VAL A 93 4.54 11.71 -0.38
N ALA A 94 4.07 11.32 -1.56
CA ALA A 94 3.06 10.27 -1.70
C ALA A 94 3.62 8.91 -1.23
N TRP A 95 4.91 8.63 -1.49
CA TRP A 95 5.59 7.44 -0.99
C TRP A 95 5.63 7.42 0.53
N MET A 96 6.11 8.49 1.18
CA MET A 96 6.15 8.57 2.63
C MET A 96 4.76 8.48 3.27
N LYS A 97 3.76 9.18 2.70
CA LYS A 97 2.36 9.10 3.16
C LYS A 97 1.77 7.68 3.01
N ALA A 98 2.22 6.90 2.03
CA ALA A 98 1.83 5.50 1.91
C ALA A 98 2.54 4.59 2.91
N MET A 99 3.81 4.89 3.22
CA MET A 99 4.64 4.09 4.13
C MET A 99 4.26 4.28 5.61
N ILE A 100 3.86 5.47 6.04
CA ILE A 100 3.46 5.73 7.44
C ILE A 100 2.38 4.75 7.94
N PRO A 101 1.22 4.59 7.29
CA PRO A 101 0.22 3.62 7.73
C PRO A 101 0.69 2.17 7.56
N HIS A 102 1.61 1.87 6.64
CA HIS A 102 2.20 0.54 6.50
C HIS A 102 3.08 0.21 7.72
N HIS A 103 3.98 1.12 8.11
CA HIS A 103 4.82 0.99 9.31
C HIS A 103 3.97 0.90 10.60
N SER A 104 2.89 1.66 10.64
CA SER A 104 1.92 1.62 11.75
C SER A 104 1.32 0.23 11.98
N ILE A 105 1.02 -0.52 10.91
CA ILE A 105 0.55 -1.91 11.01
C ILE A 105 1.63 -2.80 11.61
N ALA A 106 2.89 -2.61 11.22
CA ALA A 106 3.99 -3.41 11.75
C ALA A 106 4.18 -3.21 13.26
N ILE A 107 4.03 -1.98 13.76
CA ILE A 107 4.01 -1.70 15.21
C ILE A 107 2.88 -2.49 15.87
N MET A 108 1.64 -2.34 15.38
CA MET A 108 0.46 -2.98 15.95
C MET A 108 0.60 -4.50 16.02
N THR A 109 1.04 -5.12 14.92
CA THR A 109 1.17 -6.57 14.85
C THR A 109 2.30 -7.10 15.72
N SER A 110 3.43 -6.39 15.78
CA SER A 110 4.58 -6.77 16.60
C SER A 110 4.30 -6.62 18.09
N GLU A 111 3.53 -5.61 18.49
CA GLU A 111 3.17 -5.38 19.89
C GLU A 111 2.12 -6.39 20.39
N ARG A 112 1.06 -6.64 19.59
CA ARG A 112 -0.10 -7.40 20.01
C ARG A 112 -0.02 -8.89 19.75
N ALA A 113 0.98 -9.36 18.99
CA ALA A 113 1.16 -10.78 18.73
C ALA A 113 1.53 -11.56 20.01
N HIS A 114 0.94 -12.73 20.19
CA HIS A 114 1.23 -13.63 21.33
C HIS A 114 2.54 -14.40 21.11
N ILE A 115 3.66 -13.68 21.02
CA ILE A 115 4.98 -14.25 20.77
C ILE A 115 5.51 -14.92 22.06
N ARG A 116 5.90 -16.18 21.95
CA ARG A 116 6.40 -16.99 23.09
C ARG A 116 7.90 -17.27 23.01
N ASP A 117 8.48 -17.23 21.81
CA ASP A 117 9.91 -17.43 21.64
C ASP A 117 10.67 -16.13 21.92
N PRO A 118 11.67 -16.11 22.82
CA PRO A 118 12.40 -14.89 23.17
C PRO A 118 13.16 -14.26 21.99
N ARG A 119 13.67 -15.08 21.06
CA ARG A 119 14.40 -14.58 19.89
C ARG A 119 13.43 -13.89 18.92
N VAL A 120 12.25 -14.47 18.73
CA VAL A 120 11.19 -13.84 17.91
C VAL A 120 10.68 -12.57 18.57
N ARG A 121 10.51 -12.54 19.89
CA ARG A 121 10.14 -11.33 20.63
C ARG A 121 11.16 -10.21 20.42
N LEU A 122 12.45 -10.52 20.50
CA LEU A 122 13.51 -9.53 20.27
C LEU A 122 13.45 -8.96 18.84
N ILE A 123 13.15 -9.77 17.83
CA ILE A 123 12.93 -9.28 16.45
C ILE A 123 11.75 -8.31 16.41
N ALA A 124 10.63 -8.68 17.02
CA ALA A 124 9.44 -7.84 17.03
C ALA A 124 9.66 -6.50 17.77
N ASP A 125 10.43 -6.50 18.87
CA ASP A 125 10.76 -5.27 19.61
C ASP A 125 11.65 -4.36 18.76
N ARG A 126 12.65 -4.89 18.07
CA ARG A 126 13.48 -4.12 17.12
C ARG A 126 12.65 -3.51 15.99
N ILE A 127 11.67 -4.27 15.46
CA ILE A 127 10.74 -3.75 14.44
C ILE A 127 9.96 -2.56 15.02
N ILE A 128 9.39 -2.68 16.22
CA ILE A 128 8.65 -1.58 16.86
C ILE A 128 9.50 -0.32 16.92
N ASP A 129 10.72 -0.43 17.47
CA ASP A 129 11.62 0.72 17.64
C ASP A 129 12.02 1.35 16.30
N ALA A 130 12.34 0.53 15.30
CA ALA A 130 12.66 1.02 13.96
C ALA A 130 11.47 1.76 13.32
N GLN A 131 10.28 1.17 13.36
CA GLN A 131 9.10 1.76 12.73
C GLN A 131 8.67 3.08 13.39
N ILE A 132 8.82 3.20 14.72
CA ILE A 132 8.54 4.45 15.43
C ILE A 132 9.49 5.57 14.95
N ARG A 133 10.80 5.28 14.85
CA ARG A 133 11.79 6.25 14.37
C ARG A 133 11.53 6.66 12.92
N GLU A 134 11.29 5.69 12.05
CA GLU A 134 11.05 5.91 10.61
C GLU A 134 9.77 6.71 10.35
N ILE A 135 8.68 6.45 11.08
CA ILE A 135 7.46 7.27 11.00
C ILE A 135 7.74 8.72 11.39
N ALA A 136 8.50 8.93 12.46
CA ALA A 136 8.85 10.28 12.91
C ALA A 136 9.73 11.00 11.89
N GLU A 137 10.66 10.30 11.25
CA GLU A 137 11.51 10.82 10.18
C GLU A 137 10.69 11.19 8.94
N MET A 138 9.86 10.26 8.43
CA MET A 138 8.99 10.53 7.28
C MET A 138 8.09 11.74 7.51
N LYS A 139 7.53 11.91 8.70
CA LYS A 139 6.71 13.09 9.02
C LYS A 139 7.51 14.40 8.96
N ARG A 140 8.76 14.39 9.42
CA ARG A 140 9.62 15.56 9.32
C ARG A 140 9.96 15.89 7.86
N GLU A 141 10.27 14.86 7.07
CA GLU A 141 10.60 15.02 5.64
C GLU A 141 9.40 15.47 4.81
N ILE A 142 8.19 14.97 5.11
CA ILE A 142 6.95 15.46 4.49
C ILE A 142 6.81 16.97 4.76
N ALA A 143 6.91 17.40 6.02
CA ALA A 143 6.79 18.81 6.36
C ALA A 143 7.89 19.67 5.68
N ARG A 144 9.11 19.16 5.54
CA ARG A 144 10.21 19.83 4.83
C ARG A 144 9.89 19.99 3.35
N LEU A 145 9.43 18.92 2.69
CA LEU A 145 9.14 18.93 1.24
C LEU A 145 7.87 19.72 0.90
N GLU A 146 6.86 19.71 1.77
CA GLU A 146 5.68 20.56 1.59
C GLU A 146 6.02 22.05 1.73
N ALA A 147 7.00 22.41 2.60
CA ALA A 147 7.49 23.79 2.72
C ALA A 147 8.48 24.17 1.60
N ARG A 148 9.23 23.23 1.07
CA ARG A 148 10.25 23.44 0.03
C ARG A 148 10.24 22.23 -0.91
N PRO A 149 9.36 22.22 -1.92
CA PRO A 149 9.29 21.13 -2.90
C PRO A 149 10.61 20.95 -3.67
N VAL A 150 10.86 19.73 -4.11
CA VAL A 150 11.95 19.46 -5.05
C VAL A 150 11.66 20.20 -6.36
N PRO A 151 12.65 20.88 -6.98
CA PRO A 151 12.46 21.59 -8.22
C PRO A 151 11.94 20.68 -9.36
N ASP A 152 11.01 21.20 -10.17
CA ASP A 152 10.52 20.49 -11.34
C ASP A 152 11.67 20.07 -12.27
N GLY A 153 11.61 18.85 -12.76
CA GLY A 153 12.64 18.29 -13.65
C GLY A 153 13.90 17.77 -12.96
N SER A 154 13.93 17.70 -11.62
CA SER A 154 14.99 17.01 -10.89
C SER A 154 15.05 15.54 -11.32
N VAL A 155 16.26 15.01 -11.45
CA VAL A 155 16.49 13.61 -11.87
C VAL A 155 16.13 12.68 -10.70
N GLU A 156 15.41 11.61 -10.99
CA GLU A 156 15.15 10.55 -10.03
C GLU A 156 16.45 9.90 -9.56
N LEU A 157 16.54 9.65 -8.26
CA LEU A 157 17.69 8.99 -7.66
C LEU A 157 17.53 7.47 -7.77
N PRO A 158 18.54 6.74 -8.28
CA PRO A 158 18.48 5.29 -8.35
C PRO A 158 18.48 4.68 -6.93
N SER A 159 17.85 3.52 -6.77
CA SER A 159 17.92 2.73 -5.54
C SER A 159 19.39 2.40 -5.20
N TYR A 160 19.75 2.32 -3.92
CA TYR A 160 21.08 1.89 -3.51
C TYR A 160 21.46 0.51 -4.08
N ARG A 161 20.47 -0.35 -4.36
CA ARG A 161 20.67 -1.67 -4.98
C ARG A 161 21.05 -1.57 -6.46
N ASP A 162 20.71 -0.45 -7.11
CA ASP A 162 20.98 -0.14 -8.52
C ASP A 162 22.10 0.89 -8.67
N GLY A 163 22.98 1.01 -7.66
CA GLY A 163 24.13 1.92 -7.66
C GLY A 163 23.86 3.32 -7.10
N GLY A 164 22.72 3.52 -6.42
CA GLY A 164 22.42 4.75 -5.66
C GLY A 164 23.22 4.87 -4.36
N VAL A 165 22.96 5.94 -3.61
CA VAL A 165 23.63 6.20 -2.33
C VAL A 165 23.18 5.17 -1.30
N ALA A 166 24.15 4.43 -0.73
CA ALA A 166 23.84 3.52 0.35
C ALA A 166 23.41 4.31 1.61
N PRO A 167 22.44 3.78 2.40
CA PRO A 167 22.10 4.37 3.67
C PRO A 167 23.36 4.45 4.55
N PRO A 168 23.50 5.48 5.41
CA PRO A 168 24.65 5.60 6.29
C PRO A 168 24.78 4.33 7.16
N SER A 169 25.96 3.75 7.16
CA SER A 169 26.31 2.50 7.86
C SER A 169 26.39 2.70 9.39
N GLY A 170 25.37 3.27 10.01
CA GLY A 170 25.36 3.59 11.44
C GLY A 170 24.51 2.67 12.30
N GLU A 171 23.70 1.80 11.71
CA GLU A 171 22.82 0.87 12.42
C GLU A 171 22.70 -0.50 11.73
N THR A 172 23.74 -0.91 11.02
CA THR A 172 23.83 -2.30 10.58
C THR A 172 24.26 -3.15 11.77
N ASP A 173 23.39 -3.97 12.23
CA ASP A 173 23.54 -5.38 12.68
C ASP A 173 24.93 -5.87 13.10
N ALA A 174 25.77 -5.05 13.70
CA ALA A 174 27.03 -5.52 14.26
C ALA A 174 26.85 -6.50 15.44
N ASP A 175 25.60 -6.71 15.88
CA ASP A 175 25.25 -7.62 16.98
C ASP A 175 24.24 -8.72 16.63
N ALA A 176 23.78 -8.79 15.40
CA ALA A 176 22.96 -9.88 14.93
C ALA A 176 23.85 -10.89 14.20
N GLY A 177 24.41 -11.85 14.91
CA GLY A 177 25.05 -13.05 14.34
C GLY A 177 24.07 -13.93 13.54
N VAL A 178 23.36 -13.32 12.59
CA VAL A 178 22.51 -13.99 11.60
C VAL A 178 22.96 -13.53 10.25
N ASN A 179 24.03 -14.15 9.81
CA ASN A 179 24.49 -14.02 8.45
C ASN A 179 23.64 -14.90 7.52
N THR A 180 23.37 -14.36 6.33
CA THR A 180 23.01 -15.07 5.10
C THR A 180 21.63 -15.71 5.04
N LEU A 181 20.64 -14.92 4.68
CA LEU A 181 19.63 -15.43 3.76
C LEU A 181 20.10 -15.09 2.33
N ALA A 182 20.38 -16.13 1.56
CA ALA A 182 20.73 -16.04 0.16
C ALA A 182 19.66 -15.27 -0.63
N PRO A 183 20.02 -14.55 -1.71
CA PRO A 183 19.04 -13.83 -2.51
C PRO A 183 18.06 -14.82 -3.14
N ILE A 184 16.79 -14.59 -2.91
CA ILE A 184 15.71 -15.28 -3.63
C ILE A 184 15.78 -14.78 -5.08
N ARG A 185 16.16 -15.68 -5.98
CA ARG A 185 16.13 -15.46 -7.44
C ARG A 185 14.70 -15.42 -7.94
#